data_7bf202a542e186e890b135cf79f0029c
#
_entry.id   7bf202a542e186e890b135cf79f0029c
#
_cell.length_a   1.000
_cell.length_b   1.000
_cell.length_c   1.000
_cell.angle_alpha   90.00
_cell.angle_beta   90.00
_cell.angle_gamma   90.00
#
_symmetry.space_group_name_H-M   'P 1'
#
loop_
_entity.id
_entity.type
_entity.pdbx_description
1 polymer ?
#
loop_
_entity_poly.entity_id
_entity_poly.type
_entity_poly.pdbx_seq_one_letter_code
_entity_poly.pdbx_strand_id
1 'polypeptide(L)'
;MFKKHDVPDDIAEYTPDLTPNEEGLVYLAKIIHDAGLAQSVGEARRLIDGGGVKLNGDAVAPKVYNVEPEKLKDCVLQVGKRKFIKLV
;
A
#
# COMPACT_ATOMS: atom_id res chain seq x y z
N MET A 1 13.03 3.34 20.92
CA MET A 1 12.54 3.13 20.35
C MET A 1 11.54 2.30 20.37
N PHE A 2 10.82 2.18 20.10
CA PHE A 2 9.89 1.44 20.25
C PHE A 2 9.43 0.88 19.06
N LYS A 3 9.00 0.05 18.94
CA LYS A 3 8.71 -0.46 17.96
C LYS A 3 7.57 -0.71 17.86
N LYS A 4 7.00 -0.69 17.66
CA LYS A 4 5.94 -0.70 17.63
C LYS A 4 5.19 -1.48 16.90
N HIS A 5 5.26 -2.06 16.23
CA HIS A 5 4.45 -2.72 15.45
C HIS A 5 4.84 -4.03 15.16
N ASP A 6 4.13 -4.85 14.51
CA ASP A 6 4.40 -6.19 14.13
C ASP A 6 5.09 -6.32 12.81
N VAL A 7 5.66 -5.25 12.34
CA VAL A 7 6.37 -5.21 11.07
C VAL A 7 7.69 -5.96 11.19
N PRO A 8 7.99 -6.89 10.28
CA PRO A 8 9.24 -7.61 10.35
C PRO A 8 10.46 -6.71 10.19
N ASP A 9 11.57 -7.10 10.75
CA ASP A 9 12.77 -6.31 10.65
C ASP A 9 13.35 -6.26 9.25
N ASP A 10 13.21 -7.33 8.47
CA ASP A 10 13.77 -7.35 7.12
C ASP A 10 12.67 -7.22 6.10
N ILE A 11 11.84 -6.22 6.27
CA ILE A 11 10.78 -5.92 5.33
C ILE A 11 11.40 -5.47 4.02
N ALA A 12 10.81 -5.93 2.91
CA ALA A 12 11.27 -5.51 1.59
C ALA A 12 10.95 -4.05 1.36
N GLU A 13 11.75 -3.41 0.51
CA GLU A 13 11.53 -2.01 0.16
C GLU A 13 11.24 -1.90 -1.32
N TYR A 14 10.41 -0.94 -1.66
CA TYR A 14 10.01 -0.71 -3.04
C TYR A 14 9.83 0.79 -3.25
N THR A 15 10.37 1.31 -4.33
CA THR A 15 10.21 2.71 -4.67
C THR A 15 9.06 2.84 -5.66
N PRO A 16 7.89 3.29 -5.22
CA PRO A 16 6.75 3.36 -6.11
C PRO A 16 6.83 4.56 -7.04
N ASP A 17 6.11 4.44 -8.14
CA ASP A 17 5.95 5.57 -9.05
C ASP A 17 4.79 6.40 -8.52
N LEU A 18 5.10 7.51 -7.90
CA LEU A 18 4.11 8.38 -7.28
C LEU A 18 3.68 9.51 -8.19
N THR A 19 3.74 9.32 -9.49
CA THR A 19 3.27 10.33 -10.44
C THR A 19 1.76 10.46 -10.30
N PRO A 20 1.24 11.62 -9.89
CA PRO A 20 -0.19 11.76 -9.68
C PRO A 20 -0.95 11.82 -11.01
N ASN A 21 -2.20 11.42 -10.95
CA ASN A 21 -3.09 11.54 -12.10
C ASN A 21 -3.61 12.96 -12.18
N GLU A 22 -4.63 13.17 -13.01
CA GLU A 22 -5.18 14.50 -13.22
C GLU A 22 -5.77 15.09 -11.96
N GLU A 23 -6.14 14.25 -11.02
CA GLU A 23 -6.73 14.70 -9.77
C GLU A 23 -5.68 14.90 -8.68
N GLY A 24 -4.43 14.67 -8.99
CA GLY A 24 -3.37 14.78 -8.00
C GLY A 24 -3.25 13.56 -7.10
N LEU A 25 -3.82 12.43 -7.52
CA LEU A 25 -3.84 11.22 -6.71
C LEU A 25 -3.12 10.09 -7.42
N VAL A 26 -2.63 9.14 -6.65
CA VAL A 26 -1.95 7.95 -7.16
C VAL A 26 -2.89 6.76 -7.02
N TYR A 27 -2.93 5.92 -8.04
CA TYR A 27 -3.81 4.75 -8.03
C TYR A 27 -3.19 3.67 -7.16
N LEU A 28 -3.74 3.49 -5.98
CA LEU A 28 -3.17 2.59 -4.99
C LEU A 28 -3.13 1.15 -5.48
N ALA A 29 -4.16 0.71 -6.18
CA ALA A 29 -4.20 -0.66 -6.66
C ALA A 29 -3.01 -0.97 -7.58
N LYS A 30 -2.59 0.00 -8.38
CA LYS A 30 -1.43 -0.20 -9.24
C LYS A 30 -0.16 -0.33 -8.41
N ILE A 31 -0.03 0.46 -7.36
CA ILE A 31 1.12 0.37 -6.48
C ILE A 31 1.19 -1.02 -5.84
N ILE A 32 0.07 -1.54 -5.38
CA ILE A 32 0.02 -2.85 -4.76
C ILE A 32 0.45 -3.92 -5.77
N HIS A 33 -0.05 -3.83 -6.98
CA HIS A 33 0.31 -4.79 -8.01
C HIS A 33 1.79 -4.69 -8.38
N ASP A 34 2.28 -3.46 -8.58
CA ASP A 34 3.66 -3.25 -8.99
C ASP A 34 4.64 -3.70 -7.90
N ALA A 35 4.24 -3.60 -6.65
CA ALA A 35 5.07 -4.04 -5.54
C ALA A 35 5.08 -5.57 -5.37
N GLY A 36 4.29 -6.27 -6.17
CA GLY A 36 4.27 -7.73 -6.13
C GLY A 36 3.34 -8.29 -5.07
N LEU A 37 2.47 -7.46 -4.50
CA LEU A 37 1.59 -7.92 -3.43
C LEU A 37 0.25 -8.41 -3.96
N ALA A 38 -0.03 -8.20 -5.23
CA ALA A 38 -1.23 -8.72 -5.87
C ALA A 38 -0.88 -9.16 -7.27
N GLN A 39 -1.62 -10.12 -7.80
CA GLN A 39 -1.32 -10.66 -9.11
C GLN A 39 -1.83 -9.78 -10.23
N SER A 40 -2.75 -8.89 -9.92
CA SER A 40 -3.30 -7.98 -10.91
C SER A 40 -3.86 -6.78 -10.20
N VAL A 41 -4.13 -5.72 -10.97
CA VAL A 41 -4.76 -4.52 -10.42
C VAL A 41 -6.16 -4.86 -9.93
N GLY A 42 -6.87 -5.74 -10.64
CA GLY A 42 -8.19 -6.16 -10.20
C GLY A 42 -8.17 -6.85 -8.86
N GLU A 43 -7.16 -7.71 -8.63
CA GLU A 43 -7.03 -8.36 -7.34
C GLU A 43 -6.70 -7.33 -6.27
N ALA A 44 -5.84 -6.35 -6.58
CA ALA A 44 -5.50 -5.32 -5.63
C ALA A 44 -6.74 -4.54 -5.19
N ARG A 45 -7.65 -4.26 -6.13
CA ARG A 45 -8.88 -3.57 -5.78
C ARG A 45 -9.76 -4.41 -4.86
N ARG A 46 -9.80 -5.71 -5.10
CA ARG A 46 -10.56 -6.59 -4.21
C ARG A 46 -9.99 -6.59 -2.81
N LEU A 47 -8.67 -6.55 -2.70
CA LEU A 47 -8.02 -6.51 -1.39
C LEU A 47 -8.37 -5.22 -0.67
N ILE A 48 -8.43 -4.11 -1.38
CA ILE A 48 -8.83 -2.84 -0.79
C ILE A 48 -10.28 -2.93 -0.32
N ASP A 49 -11.16 -3.45 -1.17
CA ASP A 49 -12.58 -3.54 -0.83
C ASP A 49 -12.82 -4.44 0.36
N GLY A 50 -11.99 -5.45 0.51
CA GLY A 50 -12.14 -6.38 1.63
C GLY A 50 -11.49 -5.93 2.92
N GLY A 51 -10.89 -4.74 2.92
CA GLY A 51 -10.25 -4.24 4.12
C GLY A 51 -8.90 -4.88 4.40
N GLY A 52 -8.30 -5.50 3.39
CA GLY A 52 -7.04 -6.20 3.57
C GLY A 52 -5.81 -5.36 3.33
N VAL A 53 -5.95 -4.08 3.02
CA VAL A 53 -4.83 -3.21 2.72
C VAL A 53 -4.70 -2.16 3.80
N LYS A 54 -3.51 -1.99 4.33
CA LYS A 54 -3.25 -1.01 5.37
C LYS A 54 -2.05 -0.16 4.98
N LEU A 55 -2.10 1.09 5.35
CA LEU A 55 -1.00 2.03 5.16
C LEU A 55 -0.59 2.49 6.54
N ASN A 56 0.66 2.18 6.94
CA ASN A 56 1.17 2.51 8.26
C ASN A 56 0.27 2.00 9.38
N GLY A 57 -0.37 0.85 9.16
CA GLY A 57 -1.25 0.26 10.17
C GLY A 57 -2.69 0.69 10.11
N ASP A 58 -3.03 1.67 9.24
CA ASP A 58 -4.40 2.14 9.11
C ASP A 58 -5.07 1.49 7.91
N ALA A 59 -6.19 0.85 8.11
CA ALA A 59 -6.88 0.17 7.04
C ALA A 59 -7.41 1.17 6.01
N VAL A 60 -7.24 0.83 4.74
CA VAL A 60 -7.77 1.63 3.65
C VAL A 60 -9.26 1.32 3.53
N ALA A 61 -10.08 2.35 3.45
CA ALA A 61 -11.52 2.16 3.34
C ALA A 61 -11.88 1.48 2.03
N PRO A 62 -12.97 0.72 1.98
CA PRO A 62 -13.40 0.09 0.74
C PRO A 62 -13.60 1.13 -0.35
N LYS A 63 -13.22 0.75 -1.56
CA LYS A 63 -13.37 1.59 -2.74
C LYS A 63 -12.49 2.83 -2.76
N VAL A 64 -11.56 2.96 -1.81
CA VAL A 64 -10.58 4.03 -1.85
C VAL A 64 -9.41 3.52 -2.68
N TYR A 65 -9.46 3.75 -3.97
CA TYR A 65 -8.44 3.24 -4.88
C TYR A 65 -7.38 4.28 -5.20
N ASN A 66 -7.64 5.53 -4.90
CA ASN A 66 -6.72 6.62 -5.18
C ASN A 66 -6.37 7.30 -3.88
N VAL A 67 -5.10 7.57 -3.68
CA VAL A 67 -4.62 8.21 -2.45
C VAL A 67 -3.64 9.29 -2.82
N GLU A 68 -3.44 10.22 -1.91
CA GLU A 68 -2.47 11.27 -2.11
C GLU A 68 -1.06 10.70 -2.11
N PRO A 69 -0.18 11.16 -3.01
CA PRO A 69 1.18 10.62 -3.05
C PRO A 69 1.90 10.75 -1.72
N GLU A 70 1.60 11.80 -0.97
CA GLU A 70 2.28 12.02 0.30
C GLU A 70 1.99 10.92 1.30
N LYS A 71 0.84 10.29 1.19
CA LYS A 71 0.51 9.21 2.10
C LYS A 71 1.30 7.96 1.84
N LEU A 72 1.92 7.88 0.67
CA LEU A 72 2.68 6.69 0.29
C LEU A 72 4.17 6.87 0.48
N LYS A 73 4.62 8.06 0.88
CA LYS A 73 6.03 8.28 1.11
C LYS A 73 6.42 7.73 2.46
N ASP A 74 7.50 6.95 2.49
CA ASP A 74 8.00 6.36 3.73
C ASP A 74 6.90 5.58 4.45
N CYS A 75 6.04 4.92 3.69
CA CYS A 75 4.88 4.25 4.22
C CYS A 75 5.12 2.75 4.24
N VAL A 76 4.66 2.07 5.26
CA VAL A 76 4.65 0.61 5.28
C VAL A 76 3.31 0.16 4.75
N LEU A 77 3.35 -0.51 3.59
CA LEU A 77 2.15 -1.02 2.95
C LEU A 77 1.97 -2.47 3.39
N GLN A 78 0.84 -2.76 3.96
CA GLN A 78 0.51 -4.11 4.40
C GLN A 78 -0.68 -4.63 3.59
N VAL A 79 -0.55 -5.84 3.08
CA VAL A 79 -1.63 -6.49 2.35
C VAL A 79 -1.86 -7.83 3.02
N GLY A 80 -3.06 -8.03 3.52
CA GLY A 80 -3.37 -9.22 4.29
C GLY A 80 -2.66 -9.18 5.64
N LYS A 81 -2.36 -10.34 6.18
CA LYS A 81 -1.80 -10.42 7.52
C LYS A 81 -0.28 -10.52 7.53
N ARG A 82 0.31 -10.90 6.40
CA ARG A 82 1.73 -11.23 6.41
C ARG A 82 2.54 -10.53 5.35
N LYS A 83 1.93 -9.83 4.44
CA LYS A 83 2.65 -9.21 3.35
C LYS A 83 2.89 -7.75 3.69
N PHE A 84 4.14 -7.41 3.85
CA PHE A 84 4.53 -6.05 4.17
C PHE A 84 5.58 -5.59 3.16
N ILE A 85 5.54 -4.32 2.81
CA ILE A 85 6.58 -3.75 1.99
C ILE A 85 6.70 -2.28 2.38
N LYS A 86 7.91 -1.79 2.43
CA LYS A 86 8.12 -0.39 2.76
C LYS A 86 8.27 0.40 1.47
N LEU A 87 7.47 1.46 1.34
CA LEU A 87 7.54 2.34 0.18
C LEU A 87 8.54 3.44 0.49
N VAL A 88 9.58 3.52 -0.31
CA VAL A 88 10.69 4.46 -0.06
C VAL A 88 10.90 5.44 -1.19
#